data_5fcf63b4e38d13b207d2cb484153330a
#
_entry.id   5fcf63b4e38d13b207d2cb484153330a
#
_cell.length_a   1.000
_cell.length_b   1.000
_cell.length_c   1.000
_cell.angle_alpha   90.00
_cell.angle_beta   90.00
_cell.angle_gamma   90.00
#
_symmetry.space_group_name_H-M   'P 1'
#
loop_
_entity.id
_entity.type
_entity.pdbx_description
1 polymer ?
#
loop_
_entity_poly.entity_id
_entity_poly.type
_entity_poly.pdbx_seq_one_letter_code
_entity_poly.pdbx_strand_id
1 'polypeptide(L)'
;MYKPLPDSLTIKTSKVNGLGLFANEFIKIGTNFGVCHYEMKDQIIRTPLGGFVNHSINPNCIKVKLHNTNGHSYNYKKWNLVTIKDIKKGEELTLRYTFYDI
;
A
#
# COMPACT_ATOMS: atom_id res chain seq x y z
N MET A 1 -2.53 -20.69 7.14
CA MET A 1 -3.73 -19.86 6.87
C MET A 1 -3.35 -18.64 6.06
N TYR A 2 -4.09 -18.39 5.00
CA TYR A 2 -3.86 -17.21 4.17
C TYR A 2 -4.26 -15.94 4.93
N LYS A 3 -3.35 -14.98 5.00
CA LYS A 3 -3.61 -13.67 5.62
C LYS A 3 -3.40 -12.58 4.57
N PRO A 4 -4.46 -11.97 4.06
CA PRO A 4 -4.32 -10.92 3.04
C PRO A 4 -3.71 -9.63 3.58
N LEU A 5 -3.73 -9.44 4.90
CA LEU A 5 -3.13 -8.28 5.56
C LEU A 5 -2.22 -8.74 6.68
N PRO A 6 -1.13 -8.00 6.97
CA PRO A 6 -0.34 -8.27 8.17
C PRO A 6 -1.15 -7.97 9.43
N ASP A 7 -0.75 -8.59 10.54
CA ASP A 7 -1.46 -8.44 11.82
C ASP A 7 -1.45 -7.00 12.34
N SER A 8 -0.49 -6.19 11.89
CA SER A 8 -0.39 -4.79 12.29
C SER A 8 -1.43 -3.88 11.64
N LEU A 9 -2.19 -4.39 10.68
CA LEU A 9 -3.18 -3.61 9.93
C LEU A 9 -4.58 -4.21 10.05
N THR A 10 -5.58 -3.32 9.93
CA THR A 10 -6.97 -3.73 9.89
C THR A 10 -7.74 -2.81 8.95
N ILE A 11 -8.94 -3.24 8.56
CA ILE A 11 -9.83 -2.47 7.69
C ILE A 11 -10.96 -1.93 8.57
N LYS A 12 -11.19 -0.62 8.48
CA LYS A 12 -12.27 0.07 9.20
C LYS A 12 -12.89 1.12 8.32
N THR A 13 -14.02 1.65 8.75
CA THR A 13 -14.66 2.78 8.09
C THR A 13 -13.74 3.99 8.17
N SER A 14 -13.49 4.60 7.01
CA SER A 14 -12.58 5.73 6.87
C SER A 14 -13.37 7.04 6.86
N LYS A 15 -12.77 8.10 7.41
CA LYS A 15 -13.31 9.47 7.29
C LYS A 15 -13.07 10.04 5.91
N VAL A 16 -12.11 9.47 5.18
CA VAL A 16 -11.76 9.93 3.83
C VAL A 16 -12.76 9.39 2.82
N ASN A 17 -12.90 8.07 2.75
CA ASN A 17 -13.77 7.43 1.78
C ASN A 17 -13.99 5.97 2.16
N GLY A 18 -15.25 5.56 2.28
CA GLY A 18 -15.62 4.16 2.48
C GLY A 18 -14.82 3.45 3.57
N LEU A 19 -14.12 2.39 3.18
CA LEU A 19 -13.24 1.63 4.05
C LEU A 19 -11.80 2.07 3.86
N GLY A 20 -10.98 1.90 4.89
CA GLY A 20 -9.56 2.23 4.83
C GLY A 20 -8.71 1.26 5.62
N LEU A 21 -7.40 1.38 5.48
CA LEU A 21 -6.42 0.63 6.26
C LEU A 21 -6.05 1.42 7.51
N PHE A 22 -6.06 0.75 8.65
CA PHE A 22 -5.74 1.37 9.93
C PHE A 22 -4.68 0.56 10.67
N ALA A 23 -3.85 1.25 11.43
CA ALA A 23 -2.82 0.60 12.24
C ALA A 23 -3.45 -0.02 13.49
N ASN A 24 -3.19 -1.32 13.71
CA ASN A 24 -3.57 -2.03 14.93
C ASN A 24 -2.58 -1.81 16.06
N GLU A 25 -1.40 -1.31 15.73
CA GLU A 25 -0.31 -1.08 16.67
C GLU A 25 0.58 0.02 16.11
N PHE A 26 1.54 0.48 16.90
CA PHE A 26 2.52 1.45 16.41
C PHE A 26 3.32 0.83 15.26
N ILE A 27 3.48 1.59 14.19
CA ILE A 27 4.23 1.19 13.01
C ILE A 27 5.36 2.18 12.79
N LYS A 28 6.60 1.68 12.81
CA LYS A 28 7.77 2.53 12.64
C LYS A 28 7.93 2.95 11.18
N ILE A 29 8.45 4.17 10.98
CA ILE A 29 8.83 4.65 9.65
C ILE A 29 9.76 3.65 8.95
N GLY A 30 9.56 3.46 7.66
CA GLY A 30 10.35 2.53 6.85
C GLY A 30 9.83 1.11 6.84
N THR A 31 8.65 0.85 7.43
CA THR A 31 8.05 -0.48 7.41
C THR A 31 7.53 -0.80 6.02
N ASN A 32 7.94 -1.95 5.49
CA ASN A 32 7.51 -2.45 4.19
C ASN A 32 6.47 -3.54 4.40
N PHE A 33 5.24 -3.32 3.94
CA PHE A 33 4.13 -4.27 4.12
C PHE A 33 4.05 -5.32 3.00
N GLY A 34 4.84 -5.16 1.95
CA GLY A 34 4.77 -6.04 0.81
C GLY A 34 4.01 -5.43 -0.35
N VAL A 35 3.64 -6.27 -1.31
CA VAL A 35 3.07 -5.81 -2.58
C VAL A 35 1.68 -5.23 -2.39
N CYS A 36 1.49 -4.00 -2.83
CA CYS A 36 0.18 -3.33 -2.83
C CYS A 36 -0.42 -3.25 -4.23
N HIS A 37 0.40 -3.19 -5.26
CA HIS A 37 -0.07 -3.07 -6.64
C HIS A 37 0.78 -3.90 -7.59
N TYR A 38 0.12 -4.43 -8.63
CA TYR A 38 0.77 -4.97 -9.82
C TYR A 38 0.35 -4.12 -11.00
N GLU A 39 1.29 -3.78 -11.86
CA GLU A 39 1.00 -3.06 -13.08
C GLU A 39 1.32 -3.98 -14.25
N MET A 40 0.31 -4.35 -15.03
CA MET A 40 0.42 -5.27 -16.15
C MET A 40 -0.19 -4.61 -17.38
N LYS A 41 0.64 -4.31 -18.40
CA LYS A 41 0.19 -3.62 -19.61
C LYS A 41 -0.59 -2.36 -19.23
N ASP A 42 -1.90 -2.35 -19.50
CA ASP A 42 -2.76 -1.20 -19.23
C ASP A 42 -3.59 -1.38 -17.96
N GLN A 43 -3.31 -2.40 -17.17
CA GLN A 43 -4.10 -2.72 -15.98
C GLN A 43 -3.30 -2.56 -14.70
N ILE A 44 -3.95 -2.02 -13.70
CA ILE A 44 -3.42 -1.96 -12.34
C ILE A 44 -4.24 -2.90 -11.48
N ILE A 45 -3.58 -3.89 -10.89
CA ILE A 45 -4.23 -4.88 -10.01
C ILE A 45 -3.84 -4.53 -8.58
N ARG A 46 -4.83 -4.40 -7.72
CA ARG A 46 -4.62 -4.09 -6.30
C ARG A 46 -4.70 -5.35 -5.46
N THR A 47 -3.71 -5.51 -4.58
CA THR A 47 -3.82 -6.47 -3.48
C THR A 47 -4.72 -5.84 -2.41
N PRO A 48 -5.10 -6.57 -1.33
CA PRO A 48 -5.85 -5.95 -0.24
C PRO A 48 -5.17 -4.70 0.34
N LEU A 49 -3.84 -4.64 0.36
CA LEU A 49 -3.12 -3.43 0.78
C LEU A 49 -3.45 -2.26 -0.15
N GLY A 50 -3.34 -2.47 -1.46
CA GLY A 50 -3.59 -1.41 -2.43
C GLY A 50 -5.07 -1.10 -2.61
N GLY A 51 -5.93 -2.10 -2.34
CA GLY A 51 -7.38 -1.94 -2.53
C GLY A 51 -8.05 -1.10 -1.46
N PHE A 52 -7.49 -1.07 -0.24
CA PHE A 52 -8.10 -0.36 0.89
C PHE A 52 -7.32 0.86 1.36
N VAL A 53 -6.10 1.08 0.86
CA VAL A 53 -5.37 2.30 1.20
C VAL A 53 -5.99 3.50 0.48
N ASN A 54 -6.36 4.53 1.23
CA ASN A 54 -6.99 5.72 0.67
C ASN A 54 -5.96 6.76 0.24
N HIS A 55 -6.38 7.64 -0.66
CA HIS A 55 -5.55 8.71 -1.16
C HIS A 55 -5.47 9.86 -0.15
N SER A 56 -4.30 10.49 -0.04
CA SER A 56 -4.12 11.75 0.68
C SER A 56 -3.03 12.56 -0.01
N ILE A 57 -3.16 13.89 0.02
CA ILE A 57 -2.11 14.79 -0.43
C ILE A 57 -0.98 14.91 0.59
N ASN A 58 -1.25 14.50 1.85
CA ASN A 58 -0.26 14.41 2.92
C ASN A 58 -0.17 12.96 3.40
N PRO A 59 0.33 12.04 2.56
CA PRO A 59 0.31 10.63 2.88
C PRO A 59 1.34 10.25 3.93
N ASN A 60 1.09 9.15 4.64
CA ASN A 60 2.07 8.54 5.53
C ASN A 60 2.74 7.30 4.94
N CYS A 61 2.39 6.95 3.72
CA CYS A 61 2.99 5.83 2.99
C CYS A 61 3.32 6.24 1.56
N ILE A 62 4.25 5.48 0.96
CA ILE A 62 4.56 5.58 -0.47
C ILE A 62 4.52 4.19 -1.07
N LYS A 63 4.35 4.12 -2.39
CA LYS A 63 4.53 2.88 -3.12
C LYS A 63 5.93 2.89 -3.75
N VAL A 64 6.65 1.79 -3.57
CA VAL A 64 8.00 1.64 -4.08
C VAL A 64 8.01 0.55 -5.14
N LYS A 65 8.48 0.91 -6.34
CA LYS A 65 8.56 -0.02 -7.45
C LYS A 65 9.69 -1.01 -7.21
N LEU A 66 9.38 -2.28 -7.42
CA LEU A 66 10.37 -3.34 -7.34
C LEU A 66 11.00 -3.56 -8.71
N HIS A 67 12.31 -3.64 -8.73
CA HIS A 67 13.04 -3.97 -9.95
C HIS A 67 13.15 -5.48 -10.09
N ASN A 68 12.93 -5.96 -11.31
CA ASN A 68 13.14 -7.37 -11.61
C ASN A 68 14.63 -7.60 -11.82
N THR A 69 15.24 -8.31 -10.87
CA THR A 69 16.70 -8.57 -10.90
C THR A 69 17.03 -9.94 -11.49
N ASN A 70 16.05 -10.73 -11.90
CA ASN A 70 16.28 -12.10 -12.30
C ASN A 70 16.52 -12.29 -13.79
N GLY A 71 16.63 -11.21 -14.56
CA GLY A 71 16.84 -11.31 -15.99
C GLY A 71 15.67 -11.84 -16.80
N HIS A 72 14.56 -12.14 -16.15
CA HIS A 72 13.35 -12.56 -16.84
C HIS A 72 12.54 -11.34 -17.23
N SER A 73 12.08 -11.30 -18.46
CA SER A 73 11.19 -10.23 -18.89
C SER A 73 9.77 -10.57 -18.45
N TYR A 74 9.40 -10.11 -17.30
CA TYR A 74 8.01 -10.19 -16.88
C TYR A 74 7.25 -9.01 -17.47
N ASN A 75 6.02 -9.28 -17.90
CA ASN A 75 5.16 -8.23 -18.46
C ASN A 75 4.42 -7.50 -17.36
N TYR A 76 4.99 -7.41 -16.17
CA TYR A 76 4.36 -6.71 -15.07
C TYR A 76 5.39 -6.07 -14.14
N LYS A 77 4.94 -5.06 -13.43
CA LYS A 77 5.72 -4.37 -12.41
C LYS A 77 5.03 -4.57 -11.06
N LYS A 78 5.83 -4.61 -10.00
CA LYS A 78 5.34 -4.74 -8.63
C LYS A 78 5.66 -3.48 -7.86
N TRP A 79 4.75 -3.09 -6.97
CA TRP A 79 4.92 -1.93 -6.09
C TRP A 79 4.66 -2.35 -4.66
N ASN A 80 5.58 -2.02 -3.76
CA ASN A 80 5.41 -2.28 -2.33
C ASN A 80 4.88 -1.05 -1.62
N LEU A 81 4.13 -1.27 -0.55
CA LEU A 81 3.64 -0.21 0.33
C LEU A 81 4.61 -0.04 1.50
N VAL A 82 5.17 1.16 1.64
CA VAL A 82 6.19 1.46 2.65
C VAL A 82 5.81 2.72 3.41
N THR A 83 5.96 2.71 4.74
CA THR A 83 5.66 3.89 5.55
C THR A 83 6.78 4.93 5.44
N ILE A 84 6.39 6.20 5.38
CA ILE A 84 7.33 7.35 5.35
C ILE A 84 7.26 8.18 6.61
N LYS A 85 6.44 7.76 7.57
CA LYS A 85 6.29 8.37 8.89
C LYS A 85 6.02 7.29 9.90
N ASP A 86 6.29 7.58 11.18
CA ASP A 86 5.78 6.72 12.25
C ASP A 86 4.25 6.82 12.26
N ILE A 87 3.59 5.69 12.43
CA ILE A 87 2.12 5.64 12.44
C ILE A 87 1.69 5.10 13.80
N LYS A 88 0.82 5.84 14.47
CA LYS A 88 0.31 5.44 15.79
C LYS A 88 -0.84 4.47 15.63
N LYS A 89 -1.03 3.64 16.66
CA LYS A 89 -2.20 2.76 16.71
C LYS A 89 -3.47 3.57 16.50
N GLY A 90 -4.32 3.09 15.60
CA GLY A 90 -5.59 3.74 15.29
C GLY A 90 -5.52 4.76 14.16
N GLU A 91 -4.33 5.11 13.69
CA GLU A 91 -4.22 6.03 12.55
C GLU A 91 -4.47 5.30 11.23
N GLU A 92 -5.04 6.02 10.29
CA GLU A 92 -5.26 5.50 8.94
C GLU A 92 -3.99 5.63 8.10
N LEU A 93 -3.67 4.57 7.35
CA LEU A 93 -2.62 4.59 6.36
C LEU A 93 -3.15 5.22 5.08
N THR A 94 -2.39 6.15 4.51
CA THR A 94 -2.77 6.85 3.29
C THR A 94 -1.61 6.87 2.31
N LEU A 95 -1.96 6.95 1.03
CA LEU A 95 -1.02 6.90 -0.07
C LEU A 95 -1.40 7.99 -1.06
N ARG A 96 -0.43 8.65 -1.65
CA ARG A 96 -0.72 9.54 -2.75
C ARG A 96 -0.87 8.71 -4.03
N TYR A 97 -2.03 8.79 -4.66
CA TYR A 97 -2.28 8.07 -5.90
C TYR A 97 -1.56 8.79 -7.04
N THR A 98 -0.56 8.14 -7.59
CA THR A 98 0.24 8.71 -8.66
C THR A 98 0.12 7.96 -9.98
N PHE A 99 -0.60 6.83 -9.99
CA PHE A 99 -0.75 6.05 -11.22
C PHE A 99 -1.49 6.81 -12.32
N TYR A 100 -2.32 7.76 -11.92
CA TYR A 100 -3.18 8.50 -12.85
C TYR A 100 -2.66 9.91 -13.15
N ASP A 101 -1.52 10.26 -12.61
CA ASP A 101 -0.90 11.58 -12.77
C ASP A 101 0.15 11.58 -13.86
N ILE A 102 0.18 10.57 -14.65
CA ILE A 102 1.21 10.40 -15.65
C ILE A 102 0.78 10.99 -16.97
#